data_f953be42425b3038bffebf1c55198153
#
_entry.id   f953be42425b3038bffebf1c55198153
#
_cell.length_a   1.000
_cell.length_b   1.000
_cell.length_c   1.000
_cell.angle_alpha   90.00
_cell.angle_beta   90.00
_cell.angle_gamma   90.00
#
_symmetry.space_group_name_H-M   'P 1'
#
loop_
_entity.id
_entity.type
_entity.pdbx_description
1 polymer ?
#
loop_
_entity_poly.entity_id
_entity_poly.type
_entity_poly.pdbx_seq_one_letter_code
_entity_poly.pdbx_strand_id
1 'polypeptide(L)'
;MQAIKNIFLVVICCFSIQLSAQETIAQTYCNPLDIDYTYMVYNSSRNISYRSGADPAVVEFRGEYYMFVTRSFGYWHSTDLVNWSFIKPEQWFFEGCNAPTAYNYKDSLIYFAGDPAGYGSILYTDDPKSGKWTPTASISNNLQDSELFIDDDGKTYLYWGSSNVYPIKVKQLNKDDRMLVVGETKELINLVEEEHGWERFGENNFHPTLKEGYMEGASMTKYNGKYYLQYAAPGTQFNVYADGVYIGETPLGPFKYMKSNPMSFKPGGFTNGAGHGITMKQTNGQYWHFATMALASNSHWERRLCMFPTYFDKDDLMYSNTHYGDYPRYAPNHPTKAGQHCGWMLLSYKGKTSVSSSKMQIKKSTSTDDDYVITEMPVVKTDDEKILSEVLTDESPKSFWVADANDDKQWVNIEMAQPGKIYAIQLNFHDHESGIYTRVEGLRHRFTIEASNDNKNWQTVIDRSKSYKDSPNAYMVLNQPIDAKYVRYKNIKVPGANLAMSEIRVFGLGHGKKPLSVKGFAINRQEDKRDIAFSWKPVKGAQGYNIRWGIAPDKMYQSWMLYEVNEHFMRCLDRDTPYYFSIEAFNENGISERTKPILVE
;
A
#
# COMPACT_ATOMS: atom_id res chain seq x y z
N MET A 1 -83.38 -2.32 42.97
CA MET A 1 -82.21 -3.18 43.07
C MET A 1 -81.18 -2.73 42.04
N GLN A 2 -80.17 -2.09 42.56
CA GLN A 2 -79.15 -1.37 41.84
C GLN A 2 -77.98 -2.30 41.48
N ALA A 3 -77.63 -2.45 40.23
CA ALA A 3 -76.47 -3.21 39.78
C ALA A 3 -75.28 -2.29 39.64
N ILE A 4 -74.26 -2.54 40.45
CA ILE A 4 -72.98 -1.84 40.44
C ILE A 4 -72.10 -2.43 39.27
N LYS A 5 -71.73 -1.59 38.32
CA LYS A 5 -70.74 -1.92 37.28
C LYS A 5 -69.36 -1.56 37.75
N ASN A 6 -68.54 -2.55 38.01
CA ASN A 6 -67.09 -2.37 38.24
C ASN A 6 -66.39 -2.18 36.89
N ILE A 7 -65.78 -1.02 36.67
CA ILE A 7 -64.88 -0.74 35.56
C ILE A 7 -63.45 -1.05 36.03
N PHE A 8 -62.84 -2.07 35.51
CA PHE A 8 -61.38 -2.34 35.66
C PHE A 8 -60.64 -1.49 34.64
N LEU A 9 -59.85 -0.52 35.12
CA LEU A 9 -58.92 0.26 34.31
C LEU A 9 -57.63 -0.53 34.20
N VAL A 10 -57.36 -1.13 32.99
CA VAL A 10 -56.08 -1.76 32.72
C VAL A 10 -55.12 -0.68 32.19
N VAL A 11 -54.15 -0.26 32.99
CA VAL A 11 -53.05 0.61 32.58
C VAL A 11 -52.01 -0.25 31.87
N ILE A 12 -51.98 -0.21 30.55
CA ILE A 12 -50.91 -0.82 29.76
C ILE A 12 -49.73 0.17 29.73
N CYS A 13 -48.72 -0.08 30.57
CA CYS A 13 -47.41 0.57 30.44
C CYS A 13 -46.72 0.06 29.19
N CYS A 14 -46.79 0.80 28.11
CA CYS A 14 -45.93 0.56 26.94
C CYS A 14 -44.48 0.95 27.30
N PHE A 15 -43.69 -0.03 27.71
CA PHE A 15 -42.23 0.12 27.66
C PHE A 15 -41.82 0.07 26.20
N SER A 16 -41.57 1.22 25.58
CA SER A 16 -40.85 1.31 24.32
C SER A 16 -39.39 0.91 24.55
N ILE A 17 -39.09 -0.35 24.30
CA ILE A 17 -37.70 -0.79 24.13
C ILE A 17 -37.21 -0.13 22.84
N GLN A 18 -36.50 0.99 22.95
CA GLN A 18 -35.67 1.48 21.85
C GLN A 18 -34.54 0.46 21.68
N LEU A 19 -34.76 -0.51 20.81
CA LEU A 19 -33.64 -1.22 20.18
C LEU A 19 -32.90 -0.16 19.36
N SER A 20 -31.82 0.39 19.93
CA SER A 20 -30.82 1.08 19.11
C SER A 20 -30.30 0.03 18.13
N ALA A 21 -30.60 0.19 16.85
CA ALA A 21 -30.01 -0.61 15.81
C ALA A 21 -28.48 -0.48 15.97
N GLN A 22 -27.84 -1.59 16.27
CA GLN A 22 -26.38 -1.64 16.44
C GLN A 22 -25.79 -1.27 15.07
N GLU A 23 -25.07 -0.16 15.00
CA GLU A 23 -24.44 0.29 13.74
C GLU A 23 -23.43 -0.78 13.32
N THR A 24 -23.77 -1.54 12.28
CA THR A 24 -22.86 -2.52 11.72
C THR A 24 -21.79 -1.78 10.92
N ILE A 25 -20.57 -1.76 11.45
CA ILE A 25 -19.43 -1.16 10.75
C ILE A 25 -19.09 -2.00 9.53
N ALA A 26 -19.09 -1.39 8.34
CA ALA A 26 -18.70 -2.07 7.12
C ALA A 26 -17.23 -2.51 7.18
N GLN A 27 -16.92 -3.64 6.56
CA GLN A 27 -15.53 -4.12 6.44
C GLN A 27 -14.71 -3.08 5.66
N THR A 28 -13.52 -2.79 6.19
CA THR A 28 -12.55 -1.88 5.59
C THR A 28 -11.16 -2.52 5.56
N TYR A 29 -10.28 -1.95 4.75
CA TYR A 29 -8.85 -2.26 4.74
C TYR A 29 -8.03 -0.98 4.78
N CYS A 30 -6.75 -1.10 5.10
CA CYS A 30 -5.81 0.02 5.13
C CYS A 30 -4.44 -0.45 4.60
N ASN A 31 -3.79 0.38 3.80
CA ASN A 31 -2.42 0.13 3.37
C ASN A 31 -1.41 0.61 4.43
N PRO A 32 -0.26 -0.08 4.59
CA PRO A 32 0.10 -1.32 3.91
C PRO A 32 -0.79 -2.50 4.35
N LEU A 33 -0.92 -3.52 3.48
CA LEU A 33 -1.77 -4.69 3.75
C LEU A 33 -1.30 -5.44 5.02
N ASP A 34 -2.26 -5.85 5.85
CA ASP A 34 -2.00 -6.65 7.07
C ASP A 34 -1.81 -8.13 6.73
N ILE A 35 -0.61 -8.47 6.26
CA ILE A 35 -0.20 -9.86 6.02
C ILE A 35 1.06 -10.20 6.82
N ASP A 36 1.31 -11.48 7.00
CA ASP A 36 2.49 -12.03 7.67
C ASP A 36 3.69 -12.08 6.71
N TYR A 37 4.24 -10.91 6.38
CA TYR A 37 5.38 -10.78 5.47
C TYR A 37 6.56 -11.66 5.86
N THR A 38 7.27 -12.18 4.86
CA THR A 38 8.45 -13.02 5.04
C THR A 38 9.69 -12.19 5.36
N TYR A 39 10.54 -12.68 6.26
CA TYR A 39 11.83 -12.08 6.54
C TYR A 39 12.82 -12.37 5.41
N MET A 40 13.51 -11.34 4.96
CA MET A 40 14.48 -11.46 3.88
C MET A 40 15.74 -12.20 4.33
N VAL A 41 16.32 -12.96 3.38
CA VAL A 41 17.55 -13.75 3.60
C VAL A 41 18.81 -12.90 3.48
N TYR A 42 18.70 -11.70 2.92
CA TYR A 42 19.83 -10.84 2.62
C TYR A 42 20.42 -10.16 3.85
N ASN A 43 21.73 -9.93 3.77
CA ASN A 43 22.51 -9.23 4.76
C ASN A 43 22.72 -9.98 6.08
N SER A 44 22.77 -11.32 6.07
CA SER A 44 23.25 -12.09 7.21
C SER A 44 24.63 -11.63 7.68
N SER A 45 25.49 -11.13 6.78
CA SER A 45 26.80 -10.54 7.11
C SER A 45 26.71 -9.23 7.89
N ARG A 46 25.55 -8.54 7.89
CA ARG A 46 25.32 -7.28 8.63
C ARG A 46 24.42 -7.46 9.85
N ASN A 47 23.97 -8.68 10.13
CA ASN A 47 22.96 -8.97 11.17
C ASN A 47 21.69 -8.12 11.06
N ILE A 48 21.31 -7.73 9.83
CA ILE A 48 20.09 -6.98 9.56
C ILE A 48 19.02 -7.97 9.10
N SER A 49 17.95 -8.05 9.85
CA SER A 49 16.77 -8.81 9.50
C SER A 49 15.57 -7.89 9.42
N TYR A 50 14.80 -8.00 8.35
CA TYR A 50 13.60 -7.21 8.12
C TYR A 50 12.62 -8.00 7.25
N ARG A 51 11.34 -7.73 7.41
CA ARG A 51 10.30 -8.27 6.54
C ARG A 51 10.22 -7.47 5.25
N SER A 52 9.89 -8.16 4.15
CA SER A 52 9.61 -7.51 2.89
C SER A 52 8.50 -8.23 2.13
N GLY A 53 7.74 -7.48 1.36
CA GLY A 53 6.82 -7.96 0.34
C GLY A 53 6.82 -6.96 -0.80
N ALA A 54 7.05 -7.46 -2.03
CA ALA A 54 7.16 -6.63 -3.22
C ALA A 54 6.75 -7.41 -4.47
N ASP A 55 6.54 -6.68 -5.55
CA ASP A 55 6.33 -7.23 -6.88
C ASP A 55 5.18 -8.26 -6.87
N PRO A 56 3.97 -7.87 -6.42
CA PRO A 56 2.88 -8.80 -6.22
C PRO A 56 2.27 -9.25 -7.54
N ALA A 57 2.02 -10.57 -7.68
CA ALA A 57 1.15 -11.12 -8.69
C ALA A 57 -0.12 -11.66 -8.02
N VAL A 58 -1.29 -11.19 -8.41
CA VAL A 58 -2.56 -11.57 -7.80
C VAL A 58 -3.53 -12.07 -8.85
N VAL A 59 -4.13 -13.23 -8.61
CA VAL A 59 -5.14 -13.82 -9.49
C VAL A 59 -6.40 -14.18 -8.72
N GLU A 60 -7.56 -13.98 -9.34
CA GLU A 60 -8.80 -14.64 -8.94
C GLU A 60 -8.87 -16.01 -9.61
N PHE A 61 -9.18 -17.06 -8.85
CA PHE A 61 -9.34 -18.40 -9.36
C PHE A 61 -10.51 -19.08 -8.65
N ARG A 62 -11.53 -19.43 -9.40
CA ARG A 62 -12.77 -20.04 -8.89
C ARG A 62 -13.42 -19.24 -7.76
N GLY A 63 -13.40 -17.91 -7.86
CA GLY A 63 -13.98 -16.99 -6.87
C GLY A 63 -13.15 -16.78 -5.59
N GLU A 64 -11.93 -17.24 -5.56
CA GLU A 64 -10.96 -17.03 -4.48
C GLU A 64 -9.67 -16.42 -5.03
N TYR A 65 -8.85 -15.82 -4.18
CA TYR A 65 -7.71 -15.01 -4.57
C TYR A 65 -6.40 -15.63 -4.10
N TYR A 66 -5.39 -15.56 -4.95
CA TYR A 66 -4.05 -16.06 -4.66
C TYR A 66 -3.03 -14.97 -4.99
N MET A 67 -2.15 -14.67 -4.04
CA MET A 67 -1.14 -13.62 -4.15
C MET A 67 0.26 -14.19 -3.98
N PHE A 68 1.08 -13.98 -4.99
CA PHE A 68 2.49 -14.37 -5.07
C PHE A 68 3.34 -13.13 -4.93
N VAL A 69 4.45 -13.22 -4.20
CA VAL A 69 5.26 -12.05 -3.81
C VAL A 69 6.73 -12.44 -3.85
N THR A 70 7.59 -11.51 -4.21
CA THR A 70 9.05 -11.70 -4.24
C THR A 70 9.55 -12.35 -2.95
N ARG A 71 10.29 -13.45 -3.09
CA ARG A 71 10.99 -14.19 -2.02
C ARG A 71 10.13 -14.52 -0.80
N SER A 72 8.88 -14.84 -1.04
CA SER A 72 7.90 -15.09 0.01
C SER A 72 7.96 -16.51 0.59
N PHE A 73 8.66 -17.43 -0.02
CA PHE A 73 8.70 -18.86 0.34
C PHE A 73 7.35 -19.58 0.19
N GLY A 74 6.44 -18.97 -0.54
CA GLY A 74 5.10 -19.46 -0.79
C GLY A 74 4.20 -18.35 -1.32
N TYR A 75 2.93 -18.45 -1.01
CA TYR A 75 1.93 -17.49 -1.46
C TYR A 75 0.75 -17.41 -0.49
N TRP A 76 -0.08 -16.40 -0.66
CA TRP A 76 -1.26 -16.19 0.19
C TRP A 76 -2.54 -16.49 -0.55
N HIS A 77 -3.51 -16.98 0.20
CA HIS A 77 -4.88 -17.21 -0.21
C HIS A 77 -5.85 -16.30 0.55
N SER A 78 -6.87 -15.80 -0.14
CA SER A 78 -7.95 -14.99 0.42
C SER A 78 -9.28 -15.28 -0.26
N THR A 79 -10.38 -15.07 0.45
CA THR A 79 -11.75 -15.09 -0.10
C THR A 79 -12.36 -13.69 -0.24
N ASP A 80 -11.67 -12.64 0.25
CA ASP A 80 -12.22 -11.28 0.32
C ASP A 80 -11.21 -10.17 -0.01
N LEU A 81 -9.97 -10.52 -0.39
CA LEU A 81 -8.84 -9.62 -0.65
C LEU A 81 -8.36 -8.80 0.57
N VAL A 82 -8.93 -9.02 1.75
CA VAL A 82 -8.58 -8.33 3.00
C VAL A 82 -7.90 -9.28 3.99
N ASN A 83 -8.47 -10.47 4.14
CA ASN A 83 -7.96 -11.47 5.05
C ASN A 83 -7.17 -12.53 4.26
N TRP A 84 -5.88 -12.61 4.55
CA TRP A 84 -4.95 -13.48 3.85
C TRP A 84 -4.41 -14.57 4.76
N SER A 85 -4.26 -15.78 4.22
CA SER A 85 -3.62 -16.92 4.88
C SER A 85 -2.53 -17.49 4.00
N PHE A 86 -1.37 -17.78 4.59
CA PHE A 86 -0.21 -18.26 3.87
C PHE A 86 -0.34 -19.74 3.52
N ILE A 87 0.04 -20.09 2.30
CA ILE A 87 0.20 -21.46 1.80
C ILE A 87 1.68 -21.71 1.55
N LYS A 88 2.20 -22.76 2.20
CA LYS A 88 3.57 -23.22 1.97
C LYS A 88 3.54 -24.29 0.87
N PRO A 89 4.12 -24.05 -0.30
CA PRO A 89 4.19 -25.05 -1.36
C PRO A 89 5.18 -26.16 -1.04
N GLU A 90 5.00 -27.29 -1.69
CA GLU A 90 5.93 -28.42 -1.58
C GLU A 90 7.23 -28.20 -2.38
N GLN A 91 7.17 -27.33 -3.41
CA GLN A 91 8.29 -27.06 -4.30
C GLN A 91 9.17 -25.92 -3.80
N TRP A 92 10.47 -26.12 -3.83
CA TRP A 92 11.48 -25.14 -3.42
C TRP A 92 11.55 -23.86 -4.31
N PHE A 93 10.99 -23.88 -5.51
CA PHE A 93 11.00 -22.73 -6.44
C PHE A 93 10.53 -21.40 -5.82
N PHE A 94 9.64 -21.48 -4.86
CA PHE A 94 9.08 -20.32 -4.20
C PHE A 94 10.04 -19.68 -3.18
N GLU A 95 11.12 -20.36 -2.80
CA GLU A 95 12.03 -19.88 -1.76
C GLU A 95 12.85 -18.67 -2.21
N GLY A 96 13.24 -18.62 -3.47
CA GLY A 96 14.09 -17.57 -4.00
C GLY A 96 13.50 -16.79 -5.17
N CYS A 97 12.22 -16.97 -5.45
CA CYS A 97 11.56 -16.37 -6.62
C CYS A 97 11.47 -14.85 -6.49
N ASN A 98 12.11 -14.13 -7.42
CA ASN A 98 11.94 -12.68 -7.58
C ASN A 98 10.81 -12.41 -8.55
N ALA A 99 10.13 -11.28 -8.36
CA ALA A 99 9.12 -10.72 -9.25
C ALA A 99 8.27 -11.80 -9.94
N PRO A 100 7.45 -12.54 -9.15
CA PRO A 100 6.64 -13.62 -9.69
C PRO A 100 5.52 -13.09 -10.56
N THR A 101 5.12 -13.90 -11.54
CA THR A 101 3.88 -13.71 -12.28
C THR A 101 2.95 -14.90 -12.08
N ALA A 102 1.65 -14.65 -12.12
CA ALA A 102 0.63 -15.69 -12.07
C ALA A 102 -0.51 -15.37 -13.02
N TYR A 103 -1.02 -16.37 -13.70
CA TYR A 103 -2.11 -16.21 -14.66
C TYR A 103 -3.19 -17.27 -14.48
N ASN A 104 -4.43 -16.84 -14.32
CA ASN A 104 -5.60 -17.72 -14.30
C ASN A 104 -6.02 -18.07 -15.73
N TYR A 105 -5.88 -19.33 -16.12
CA TYR A 105 -6.36 -19.83 -17.40
C TYR A 105 -7.77 -20.41 -17.27
N LYS A 106 -8.79 -19.58 -17.49
CA LYS A 106 -10.21 -19.96 -17.60
C LYS A 106 -10.71 -20.81 -16.41
N ASP A 107 -10.28 -20.48 -15.19
CA ASP A 107 -10.60 -21.23 -13.96
C ASP A 107 -10.27 -22.74 -13.98
N SER A 108 -9.45 -23.16 -14.95
CA SER A 108 -8.99 -24.54 -15.03
C SER A 108 -7.61 -24.74 -14.40
N LEU A 109 -6.69 -23.81 -14.65
CA LEU A 109 -5.31 -23.83 -14.17
C LEU A 109 -4.85 -22.45 -13.76
N ILE A 110 -4.01 -22.38 -12.73
CA ILE A 110 -3.12 -21.23 -12.52
C ILE A 110 -1.74 -21.59 -13.06
N TYR A 111 -1.20 -20.73 -13.93
CA TYR A 111 0.20 -20.75 -14.31
C TYR A 111 0.96 -19.77 -13.42
N PHE A 112 2.17 -20.16 -13.03
CA PHE A 112 3.09 -19.37 -12.23
C PHE A 112 4.46 -19.36 -12.90
N ALA A 113 5.09 -18.20 -12.95
CA ALA A 113 6.47 -18.06 -13.34
C ALA A 113 7.18 -17.06 -12.45
N GLY A 114 8.49 -17.11 -12.42
CA GLY A 114 9.32 -16.18 -11.68
C GLY A 114 10.78 -16.51 -11.89
N ASP A 115 11.65 -15.68 -11.39
CA ASP A 115 13.11 -15.83 -11.49
C ASP A 115 13.69 -16.38 -10.18
N PRO A 116 13.85 -17.70 -10.01
CA PRO A 116 14.59 -18.27 -8.90
C PRO A 116 16.09 -18.26 -9.22
N ALA A 117 16.73 -17.08 -9.17
CA ALA A 117 18.18 -16.94 -9.29
C ALA A 117 18.77 -17.57 -10.59
N GLY A 118 18.09 -17.40 -11.74
CA GLY A 118 18.59 -17.83 -13.06
C GLY A 118 18.01 -19.14 -13.59
N TYR A 119 17.04 -19.75 -12.91
CA TYR A 119 16.35 -20.96 -13.39
C TYR A 119 14.87 -20.66 -13.61
N GLY A 120 14.55 -20.04 -14.75
CA GLY A 120 13.17 -19.78 -15.14
C GLY A 120 12.41 -21.10 -15.36
N SER A 121 11.32 -21.30 -14.62
CA SER A 121 10.39 -22.42 -14.85
C SER A 121 8.96 -21.88 -14.78
N ILE A 122 8.12 -22.35 -15.69
CA ILE A 122 6.69 -22.16 -15.58
C ILE A 122 6.11 -23.38 -14.89
N LEU A 123 5.36 -23.14 -13.83
CA LEU A 123 4.64 -24.14 -13.07
C LEU A 123 3.15 -23.98 -13.32
N TYR A 124 2.36 -25.02 -13.09
CA TYR A 124 0.91 -24.92 -13.10
C TYR A 124 0.28 -25.79 -12.00
N THR A 125 -0.91 -25.40 -11.59
CA THR A 125 -1.75 -26.16 -10.68
C THR A 125 -3.23 -25.97 -11.00
N ASP A 126 -4.05 -26.99 -10.73
CA ASP A 126 -5.51 -26.91 -10.72
C ASP A 126 -6.09 -26.86 -9.30
N ASP A 127 -5.22 -27.02 -8.29
CA ASP A 127 -5.55 -26.92 -6.87
C ASP A 127 -4.47 -26.13 -6.10
N PRO A 128 -4.51 -24.79 -6.16
CA PRO A 128 -3.53 -23.95 -5.49
C PRO A 128 -3.57 -24.05 -3.97
N LYS A 129 -4.67 -24.54 -3.37
CA LYS A 129 -4.75 -24.76 -1.90
C LYS A 129 -3.90 -25.93 -1.44
N SER A 130 -3.64 -26.90 -2.31
CA SER A 130 -2.83 -28.06 -1.97
C SER A 130 -1.34 -27.75 -1.78
N GLY A 131 -0.87 -26.62 -2.29
CA GLY A 131 0.56 -26.31 -2.34
C GLY A 131 1.36 -27.11 -3.36
N LYS A 132 0.68 -27.90 -4.23
CA LYS A 132 1.33 -28.77 -5.23
C LYS A 132 1.30 -28.12 -6.60
N TRP A 133 2.47 -28.08 -7.23
CA TRP A 133 2.66 -27.49 -8.54
C TRP A 133 3.41 -28.44 -9.47
N THR A 134 3.08 -28.41 -10.74
CA THR A 134 3.72 -29.23 -11.77
C THR A 134 4.53 -28.34 -12.70
N PRO A 135 5.82 -28.61 -12.94
CA PRO A 135 6.60 -27.89 -13.92
C PRO A 135 6.18 -28.22 -15.35
N THR A 136 6.13 -27.21 -16.22
CA THR A 136 5.89 -27.39 -17.66
C THR A 136 7.19 -27.74 -18.38
N ALA A 137 8.00 -26.74 -18.62
CA ALA A 137 9.34 -26.85 -19.23
C ALA A 137 10.24 -25.79 -18.62
N SER A 138 11.54 -26.03 -18.64
CA SER A 138 12.52 -25.00 -18.35
C SER A 138 12.50 -23.98 -19.47
N ILE A 139 12.16 -22.73 -19.15
CA ILE A 139 12.38 -21.61 -20.05
C ILE A 139 13.80 -21.13 -19.75
N SER A 140 14.68 -21.26 -20.72
CA SER A 140 16.05 -20.80 -20.58
C SER A 140 16.11 -19.28 -20.47
N ASN A 141 16.77 -18.81 -19.41
CA ASN A 141 17.51 -17.56 -19.28
C ASN A 141 16.75 -16.23 -19.21
N ASN A 142 17.05 -15.50 -18.15
CA ASN A 142 16.78 -14.07 -17.93
C ASN A 142 15.31 -13.65 -18.12
N LEU A 143 14.45 -14.20 -17.29
CA LEU A 143 13.07 -13.75 -17.18
C LEU A 143 12.93 -12.79 -15.98
N GLN A 144 13.81 -11.82 -15.89
CA GLN A 144 13.74 -10.80 -14.84
C GLN A 144 12.43 -10.03 -14.98
N ASP A 145 11.66 -10.02 -13.89
CA ASP A 145 10.41 -9.29 -13.80
C ASP A 145 9.43 -9.66 -14.92
N SER A 146 9.21 -10.97 -15.06
CA SER A 146 8.40 -11.51 -16.15
C SER A 146 6.92 -11.49 -15.86
N GLU A 147 6.11 -11.28 -16.89
CA GLU A 147 4.65 -11.41 -16.87
C GLU A 147 4.18 -12.39 -17.92
N LEU A 148 3.35 -13.35 -17.49
CA LEU A 148 2.68 -14.30 -18.37
C LEU A 148 1.28 -13.78 -18.70
N PHE A 149 0.96 -13.69 -20.00
CA PHE A 149 -0.35 -13.29 -20.50
C PHE A 149 -0.86 -14.28 -21.54
N ILE A 150 -2.10 -14.77 -21.38
CA ILE A 150 -2.77 -15.63 -22.34
C ILE A 150 -3.97 -14.86 -22.92
N ASP A 151 -3.94 -14.57 -24.20
CA ASP A 151 -5.00 -13.82 -24.87
C ASP A 151 -6.25 -14.68 -25.11
N ASP A 152 -7.36 -14.05 -25.49
CA ASP A 152 -8.65 -14.70 -25.71
C ASP A 152 -8.59 -15.78 -26.81
N ASP A 153 -7.68 -15.59 -27.81
CA ASP A 153 -7.44 -16.57 -28.86
C ASP A 153 -6.55 -17.75 -28.43
N GLY A 154 -6.11 -17.76 -27.18
CA GLY A 154 -5.27 -18.79 -26.58
C GLY A 154 -3.79 -18.65 -26.84
N LYS A 155 -3.33 -17.63 -27.60
CA LYS A 155 -1.92 -17.34 -27.73
C LYS A 155 -1.35 -16.85 -26.40
N THR A 156 -0.16 -17.30 -26.11
CA THR A 156 0.52 -17.03 -24.85
C THR A 156 1.73 -16.14 -25.09
N TYR A 157 1.88 -15.12 -24.28
CA TYR A 157 2.94 -14.14 -24.35
C TYR A 157 3.65 -14.05 -23.01
N LEU A 158 4.97 -13.85 -23.07
CA LEU A 158 5.80 -13.60 -21.92
C LEU A 158 6.51 -12.26 -22.12
N TYR A 159 6.17 -11.30 -21.25
CA TYR A 159 6.83 -9.99 -21.19
C TYR A 159 7.91 -10.03 -20.13
N TRP A 160 9.02 -9.30 -20.29
CA TRP A 160 10.06 -9.20 -19.28
C TRP A 160 10.96 -7.99 -19.54
N GLY A 161 11.70 -7.59 -18.54
CA GLY A 161 12.73 -6.57 -18.57
C GLY A 161 12.85 -5.89 -17.21
N SER A 162 14.10 -5.73 -16.80
CA SER A 162 14.45 -5.06 -15.54
C SER A 162 15.83 -4.43 -15.76
N SER A 163 15.85 -3.12 -16.07
CA SER A 163 17.08 -2.44 -16.51
C SER A 163 16.89 -0.93 -16.57
N ASN A 164 17.99 -0.19 -16.54
CA ASN A 164 18.05 1.24 -16.83
C ASN A 164 18.49 1.58 -18.26
N VAL A 165 18.80 0.58 -19.08
CA VAL A 165 19.31 0.77 -20.45
C VAL A 165 18.64 -0.12 -21.50
N TYR A 166 17.94 -1.17 -21.08
CA TYR A 166 17.31 -2.12 -22.00
C TYR A 166 15.78 -2.04 -21.94
N PRO A 167 15.10 -2.23 -23.08
CA PRO A 167 13.64 -2.16 -23.15
C PRO A 167 12.94 -3.32 -22.45
N ILE A 168 11.66 -3.12 -22.15
CA ILE A 168 10.71 -4.22 -21.94
C ILE A 168 10.56 -4.97 -23.26
N LYS A 169 10.57 -6.30 -23.17
CA LYS A 169 10.55 -7.24 -24.31
C LYS A 169 9.38 -8.19 -24.20
N VAL A 170 9.05 -8.81 -25.33
CA VAL A 170 8.03 -9.87 -25.39
C VAL A 170 8.49 -10.99 -26.30
N LYS A 171 8.06 -12.21 -25.97
CA LYS A 171 8.10 -13.38 -26.86
C LYS A 171 6.80 -14.16 -26.76
N GLN A 172 6.43 -14.84 -27.81
CA GLN A 172 5.29 -15.73 -27.84
C GLN A 172 5.71 -17.14 -27.38
N LEU A 173 4.85 -17.79 -26.61
CA LEU A 173 5.00 -19.16 -26.14
C LEU A 173 3.90 -20.04 -26.73
N ASN A 174 4.16 -21.35 -26.86
CA ASN A 174 3.17 -22.35 -27.16
C ASN A 174 2.76 -23.09 -25.86
N LYS A 175 1.60 -22.73 -25.30
CA LYS A 175 1.13 -23.35 -24.04
C LYS A 175 0.78 -24.84 -24.22
N ASP A 176 0.37 -25.26 -25.42
CA ASP A 176 -0.04 -26.63 -25.71
C ASP A 176 1.18 -27.55 -25.96
N ASP A 177 2.36 -26.95 -26.13
CA ASP A 177 3.65 -27.66 -26.20
C ASP A 177 4.60 -27.15 -25.10
N ARG A 178 4.27 -27.40 -23.87
CA ARG A 178 5.08 -27.16 -22.67
C ARG A 178 5.66 -25.74 -22.57
N MET A 179 4.92 -24.74 -23.02
CA MET A 179 5.36 -23.33 -23.04
C MET A 179 6.64 -23.09 -23.85
N LEU A 180 6.91 -23.87 -24.88
CA LEU A 180 8.07 -23.63 -25.75
C LEU A 180 7.96 -22.28 -26.44
N VAL A 181 9.11 -21.62 -26.58
CA VAL A 181 9.21 -20.33 -27.29
C VAL A 181 8.91 -20.54 -28.77
N VAL A 182 8.00 -19.72 -29.31
CA VAL A 182 7.70 -19.65 -30.73
C VAL A 182 7.86 -18.21 -31.23
N GLY A 183 8.65 -18.03 -32.29
CA GLY A 183 8.96 -16.71 -32.82
C GLY A 183 10.14 -16.01 -32.14
N GLU A 184 10.41 -14.79 -32.60
CA GLU A 184 11.53 -13.98 -32.15
C GLU A 184 11.14 -13.10 -30.96
N THR A 185 12.14 -12.68 -30.18
CA THR A 185 12.00 -11.66 -29.16
C THR A 185 11.76 -10.30 -29.82
N LYS A 186 10.75 -9.56 -29.34
CA LYS A 186 10.46 -8.21 -29.78
C LYS A 186 10.69 -7.22 -28.65
N GLU A 187 11.37 -6.13 -28.91
CA GLU A 187 11.50 -4.97 -28.04
C GLU A 187 10.26 -4.10 -28.14
N LEU A 188 9.75 -3.59 -27.01
CA LEU A 188 8.47 -2.90 -26.93
C LEU A 188 8.59 -1.44 -26.55
N ILE A 189 9.05 -1.15 -25.32
CA ILE A 189 9.08 0.19 -24.73
C ILE A 189 10.37 0.43 -23.95
N ASN A 190 10.79 1.69 -23.91
CA ASN A 190 11.89 2.20 -23.10
C ASN A 190 11.40 3.37 -22.23
N LEU A 191 12.19 3.75 -21.22
CA LEU A 191 12.04 5.02 -20.53
C LEU A 191 12.34 6.20 -21.49
N VAL A 192 11.64 7.31 -21.26
CA VAL A 192 11.86 8.56 -21.98
C VAL A 192 11.88 9.70 -20.96
N GLU A 193 12.87 9.69 -20.08
CA GLU A 193 12.99 10.63 -18.95
C GLU A 193 13.03 12.10 -19.38
N GLU A 194 13.54 12.39 -20.57
CA GLU A 194 13.55 13.73 -21.14
C GLU A 194 12.13 14.29 -21.35
N GLU A 195 11.15 13.41 -21.57
CA GLU A 195 9.74 13.79 -21.75
C GLU A 195 8.93 13.58 -20.49
N HIS A 196 9.20 12.49 -19.75
CA HIS A 196 8.40 12.02 -18.61
C HIS A 196 9.15 12.20 -17.29
N GLY A 197 8.85 13.27 -16.59
CA GLY A 197 9.55 13.62 -15.34
C GLY A 197 9.41 12.58 -14.24
N TRP A 198 8.30 11.83 -14.19
CA TRP A 198 8.08 10.80 -13.18
C TRP A 198 8.98 9.57 -13.34
N GLU A 199 9.57 9.38 -14.52
CA GLU A 199 10.54 8.31 -14.80
C GLU A 199 11.96 8.65 -14.30
N ARG A 200 12.24 9.91 -13.93
CA ARG A 200 13.58 10.35 -13.48
C ARG A 200 14.00 9.70 -12.18
N PHE A 201 15.23 9.21 -12.16
CA PHE A 201 15.86 8.57 -11.02
C PHE A 201 15.92 9.47 -9.78
N GLY A 202 15.74 8.89 -8.59
CA GLY A 202 15.96 9.52 -7.31
C GLY A 202 14.70 9.86 -6.50
N GLU A 203 14.92 10.15 -5.23
CA GLU A 203 13.86 10.59 -4.31
C GLU A 203 13.25 11.90 -4.81
N ASN A 204 11.92 12.00 -4.88
CA ASN A 204 11.20 13.12 -5.50
C ASN A 204 11.59 13.36 -6.99
N ASN A 205 11.95 12.31 -7.73
CA ASN A 205 12.45 12.38 -9.11
C ASN A 205 13.69 13.27 -9.27
N PHE A 206 14.58 13.23 -8.28
CA PHE A 206 15.81 14.00 -8.28
C PHE A 206 17.00 13.20 -7.73
N HIS A 207 18.09 13.23 -8.47
CA HIS A 207 19.37 12.72 -8.02
C HIS A 207 20.46 13.76 -8.34
N PRO A 208 21.43 14.01 -7.44
CA PRO A 208 22.45 15.07 -7.64
C PRO A 208 23.43 14.77 -8.78
N THR A 209 23.56 13.50 -9.17
CA THR A 209 24.28 13.09 -10.37
C THR A 209 23.29 12.58 -11.40
N LEU A 210 23.55 12.79 -12.68
CA LEU A 210 22.71 12.27 -13.75
C LEU A 210 22.79 10.73 -13.72
N LYS A 211 21.67 10.10 -13.43
CA LYS A 211 21.47 8.66 -13.48
C LYS A 211 20.19 8.37 -14.22
N GLU A 212 20.21 7.34 -15.00
CA GLU A 212 19.04 6.84 -15.71
C GLU A 212 18.10 6.14 -14.72
N GLY A 213 16.80 6.38 -14.85
CA GLY A 213 15.76 5.65 -14.13
C GLY A 213 15.82 4.16 -14.44
N TYR A 214 15.18 3.38 -13.60
CA TYR A 214 15.09 1.95 -13.75
C TYR A 214 13.69 1.58 -14.25
N MET A 215 13.59 0.77 -15.30
CA MET A 215 12.32 0.27 -15.83
C MET A 215 12.23 -1.23 -15.61
N GLU A 216 11.10 -1.65 -15.05
CA GLU A 216 10.86 -3.04 -14.67
C GLU A 216 9.35 -3.36 -14.62
N GLY A 217 8.95 -4.53 -14.12
CA GLY A 217 7.58 -4.83 -13.72
C GLY A 217 6.59 -4.83 -14.87
N ALA A 218 6.95 -5.41 -16.02
CA ALA A 218 6.02 -5.54 -17.13
C ALA A 218 4.76 -6.31 -16.73
N SER A 219 3.57 -5.73 -16.94
CA SER A 219 2.29 -6.40 -16.73
C SER A 219 1.27 -6.04 -17.81
N MET A 220 0.42 -7.00 -18.23
CA MET A 220 -0.51 -6.82 -19.33
C MET A 220 -1.96 -6.93 -18.87
N THR A 221 -2.72 -5.86 -19.08
CA THR A 221 -4.18 -5.86 -18.88
C THR A 221 -4.88 -5.68 -20.22
N LYS A 222 -5.96 -6.45 -20.49
CA LYS A 222 -6.81 -6.28 -21.67
C LYS A 222 -8.15 -5.65 -21.27
N TYR A 223 -8.50 -4.55 -21.95
CA TYR A 223 -9.78 -3.87 -21.74
C TYR A 223 -10.31 -3.28 -23.06
N ASN A 224 -11.59 -3.48 -23.35
CA ASN A 224 -12.27 -3.00 -24.57
C ASN A 224 -11.50 -3.33 -25.88
N GLY A 225 -10.88 -4.51 -25.95
CA GLY A 225 -10.10 -4.93 -27.10
C GLY A 225 -8.71 -4.30 -27.23
N LYS A 226 -8.33 -3.41 -26.32
CA LYS A 226 -7.01 -2.78 -26.23
C LYS A 226 -6.13 -3.48 -25.19
N TYR A 227 -4.82 -3.34 -25.36
CA TYR A 227 -3.78 -3.94 -24.53
C TYR A 227 -3.03 -2.85 -23.77
N TYR A 228 -3.01 -2.94 -22.45
CA TYR A 228 -2.41 -1.98 -21.54
C TYR A 228 -1.16 -2.61 -20.95
N LEU A 229 -0.01 -2.26 -21.54
CA LEU A 229 1.29 -2.69 -21.04
C LEU A 229 1.73 -1.76 -19.92
N GLN A 230 1.67 -2.25 -18.70
CA GLN A 230 2.15 -1.57 -17.50
C GLN A 230 3.67 -1.75 -17.37
N TYR A 231 4.32 -0.80 -16.72
CA TYR A 231 5.73 -0.85 -16.35
C TYR A 231 5.97 0.04 -15.13
N ALA A 232 6.98 -0.29 -14.35
CA ALA A 232 7.36 0.47 -13.16
C ALA A 232 8.61 1.30 -13.38
N ALA A 233 8.67 2.49 -12.79
CA ALA A 233 9.82 3.39 -12.75
C ALA A 233 9.71 4.33 -11.52
N PRO A 234 10.79 5.04 -11.10
CA PRO A 234 12.17 4.97 -11.57
C PRO A 234 13.05 4.00 -10.75
N GLY A 235 12.49 3.35 -9.74
CA GLY A 235 13.19 2.39 -8.87
C GLY A 235 12.49 2.22 -7.54
N THR A 236 12.48 0.99 -7.06
CA THR A 236 11.67 0.49 -5.92
C THR A 236 11.96 1.15 -4.57
N GLN A 237 13.12 1.80 -4.43
CA GLN A 237 13.57 2.44 -3.19
C GLN A 237 13.05 3.87 -3.00
N PHE A 238 12.50 4.48 -4.04
CA PHE A 238 12.10 5.88 -4.02
C PHE A 238 10.62 6.07 -3.68
N ASN A 239 10.31 7.20 -3.04
CA ASN A 239 8.92 7.56 -2.73
C ASN A 239 8.06 7.75 -3.99
N VAL A 240 8.67 8.03 -5.12
CA VAL A 240 8.05 8.27 -6.42
C VAL A 240 7.94 7.02 -7.29
N TYR A 241 8.24 5.83 -6.76
CA TYR A 241 8.05 4.59 -7.47
C TYR A 241 6.60 4.40 -7.91
N ALA A 242 6.37 4.20 -9.19
CA ALA A 242 5.06 4.27 -9.81
C ALA A 242 4.93 3.29 -10.97
N ASP A 243 3.68 3.03 -11.40
CA ASP A 243 3.41 2.32 -12.63
C ASP A 243 2.86 3.26 -13.70
N GLY A 244 3.46 3.19 -14.89
CA GLY A 244 2.96 3.78 -16.11
C GLY A 244 2.33 2.75 -17.03
N VAL A 245 1.69 3.23 -18.11
CA VAL A 245 1.00 2.40 -19.10
C VAL A 245 1.30 2.89 -20.50
N TYR A 246 1.54 1.93 -21.38
CA TYR A 246 1.47 2.11 -22.84
C TYR A 246 0.28 1.31 -23.40
N ILE A 247 -0.45 1.86 -24.36
CA ILE A 247 -1.66 1.25 -24.94
C ILE A 247 -1.39 0.79 -26.36
N GLY A 248 -1.74 -0.46 -26.67
CA GLY A 248 -1.62 -1.07 -28.00
C GLY A 248 -2.91 -1.70 -28.49
N GLU A 249 -2.98 -1.93 -29.80
CA GLU A 249 -4.09 -2.64 -30.46
C GLU A 249 -3.85 -4.15 -30.54
N THR A 250 -2.63 -4.58 -30.26
CA THR A 250 -2.24 -6.00 -30.22
C THR A 250 -1.30 -6.27 -29.04
N PRO A 251 -1.19 -7.51 -28.56
CA PRO A 251 -0.28 -7.86 -27.47
C PRO A 251 1.21 -7.68 -27.82
N LEU A 252 1.52 -7.54 -29.11
CA LEU A 252 2.87 -7.28 -29.62
C LEU A 252 3.08 -5.80 -29.98
N GLY A 253 2.13 -4.91 -29.65
CA GLY A 253 2.16 -3.50 -30.03
C GLY A 253 1.95 -3.26 -31.54
N PRO A 254 2.29 -2.06 -32.07
CA PRO A 254 3.02 -1.01 -31.36
C PRO A 254 2.24 -0.40 -30.20
N PHE A 255 2.96 0.04 -29.19
CA PHE A 255 2.40 0.65 -27.99
C PHE A 255 2.59 2.17 -28.00
N LYS A 256 1.61 2.92 -27.48
CA LYS A 256 1.65 4.38 -27.33
C LYS A 256 1.55 4.74 -25.86
N TYR A 257 2.39 5.66 -25.42
CA TYR A 257 2.38 6.21 -24.07
C TYR A 257 0.99 6.79 -23.72
N MET A 258 0.47 6.44 -22.54
CA MET A 258 -0.81 6.95 -22.05
C MET A 258 -0.61 8.33 -21.41
N LYS A 259 -1.26 9.36 -21.94
CA LYS A 259 -1.08 10.77 -21.54
C LYS A 259 -1.41 11.07 -20.07
N SER A 260 -2.15 10.19 -19.40
CA SER A 260 -2.50 10.35 -17.98
C SER A 260 -1.57 9.58 -17.04
N ASN A 261 -0.40 9.14 -17.51
CA ASN A 261 0.60 8.51 -16.66
C ASN A 261 1.15 9.47 -15.57
N PRO A 262 1.68 8.91 -14.47
CA PRO A 262 1.63 7.49 -14.10
C PRO A 262 0.22 7.06 -13.70
N MET A 263 -0.14 5.80 -13.98
CA MET A 263 -1.47 5.28 -13.68
C MET A 263 -1.67 4.92 -12.22
N SER A 264 -0.58 4.55 -11.54
CA SER A 264 -0.53 4.27 -10.09
C SER A 264 0.62 5.05 -9.48
N PHE A 265 0.32 5.99 -8.58
CA PHE A 265 1.30 6.91 -8.02
C PHE A 265 0.90 7.37 -6.63
N LYS A 266 1.76 7.14 -5.62
CA LYS A 266 1.54 7.57 -4.24
C LYS A 266 2.85 8.08 -3.63
N PRO A 267 3.29 9.30 -3.97
CA PRO A 267 4.60 9.81 -3.56
C PRO A 267 4.65 10.37 -2.14
N GLY A 268 3.52 10.59 -1.48
CA GLY A 268 3.43 11.19 -0.15
C GLY A 268 2.43 10.51 0.77
N GLY A 269 2.42 10.91 2.04
CA GLY A 269 1.66 10.28 3.12
C GLY A 269 2.51 9.32 3.94
N PHE A 270 1.88 8.45 4.75
CA PHE A 270 2.57 7.49 5.60
C PHE A 270 3.43 6.49 4.83
N THR A 271 2.88 5.94 3.74
CA THR A 271 3.59 5.00 2.87
C THR A 271 3.68 5.55 1.46
N ASN A 272 4.79 5.30 0.80
CA ASN A 272 5.13 5.86 -0.49
C ASN A 272 5.41 4.79 -1.53
N GLY A 273 5.31 5.14 -2.80
CA GLY A 273 5.50 4.22 -3.92
C GLY A 273 4.17 3.92 -4.60
N ALA A 274 3.97 2.75 -5.08
CA ALA A 274 2.87 2.12 -5.79
C ALA A 274 3.27 1.65 -7.20
N GLY A 275 4.51 1.19 -7.33
CA GLY A 275 5.08 0.63 -8.57
C GLY A 275 5.27 -0.88 -8.52
N HIS A 276 5.67 -1.44 -9.63
CA HIS A 276 5.83 -2.87 -9.92
C HIS A 276 4.62 -3.67 -9.44
N GLY A 277 3.49 -3.27 -9.98
CA GLY A 277 2.20 -3.84 -9.62
C GLY A 277 1.55 -4.63 -10.75
N ILE A 278 0.53 -5.38 -10.37
CA ILE A 278 -0.37 -6.07 -11.29
C ILE A 278 -1.79 -5.53 -11.14
N THR A 279 -2.50 -5.40 -12.25
CA THR A 279 -3.93 -5.07 -12.23
C THR A 279 -4.76 -6.31 -12.46
N MET A 280 -5.42 -6.77 -11.40
CA MET A 280 -6.32 -7.93 -11.42
C MET A 280 -7.75 -7.47 -11.72
N LYS A 281 -8.44 -8.18 -12.62
CA LYS A 281 -9.88 -8.05 -12.86
C LYS A 281 -10.62 -9.10 -12.05
N GLN A 282 -11.58 -8.67 -11.21
CA GLN A 282 -12.51 -9.58 -10.55
C GLN A 282 -13.63 -10.03 -11.51
N THR A 283 -14.19 -11.20 -11.23
CA THR A 283 -15.35 -11.74 -11.98
C THR A 283 -16.56 -10.79 -11.96
N ASN A 284 -16.71 -9.99 -10.91
CA ASN A 284 -17.75 -8.96 -10.83
C ASN A 284 -17.49 -7.71 -11.70
N GLY A 285 -16.36 -7.66 -12.42
CA GLY A 285 -15.98 -6.57 -13.32
C GLY A 285 -15.17 -5.45 -12.67
N GLN A 286 -14.92 -5.49 -11.37
CA GLN A 286 -14.05 -4.51 -10.70
C GLN A 286 -12.57 -4.82 -10.98
N TYR A 287 -11.72 -3.77 -10.99
CA TYR A 287 -10.28 -3.89 -11.13
C TYR A 287 -9.58 -3.41 -9.87
N TRP A 288 -8.54 -4.14 -9.50
CA TRP A 288 -7.70 -3.83 -8.34
C TRP A 288 -6.23 -3.89 -8.73
N HIS A 289 -5.52 -2.83 -8.39
CA HIS A 289 -4.08 -2.75 -8.58
C HIS A 289 -3.38 -3.06 -7.27
N PHE A 290 -2.55 -4.08 -7.29
CA PHE A 290 -1.66 -4.45 -6.19
C PHE A 290 -0.26 -4.01 -6.56
N ALA A 291 0.43 -3.32 -5.67
CA ALA A 291 1.75 -2.76 -5.97
C ALA A 291 2.66 -2.73 -4.75
N THR A 292 3.92 -2.44 -5.01
CA THR A 292 4.98 -2.30 -4.01
C THR A 292 4.98 -0.90 -3.41
N MET A 293 5.07 -0.81 -2.08
CA MET A 293 5.31 0.42 -1.33
C MET A 293 6.69 0.36 -0.68
N ALA A 294 7.47 1.42 -0.83
CA ALA A 294 8.78 1.55 -0.19
C ALA A 294 8.61 1.87 1.30
N LEU A 295 9.24 1.08 2.16
CA LEU A 295 9.37 1.35 3.59
C LEU A 295 10.76 1.91 3.90
N ALA A 296 11.79 1.20 3.45
CA ALA A 296 13.20 1.61 3.47
C ALA A 296 13.68 2.13 4.83
N SER A 297 13.33 1.43 5.91
CA SER A 297 13.74 1.75 7.27
C SER A 297 15.03 1.01 7.68
N ASN A 298 15.11 -0.30 7.47
CA ASN A 298 16.30 -1.12 7.70
C ASN A 298 17.13 -1.31 6.43
N SER A 299 16.49 -1.32 5.27
CA SER A 299 17.09 -1.56 3.97
C SER A 299 16.21 -0.95 2.87
N HIS A 300 16.81 -0.52 1.76
CA HIS A 300 16.05 -0.11 0.56
C HIS A 300 15.16 -1.25 -0.01
N TRP A 301 15.45 -2.51 0.33
CA TRP A 301 14.62 -3.67 0.00
C TRP A 301 13.52 -3.96 1.02
N GLU A 302 13.37 -3.14 2.06
CA GLU A 302 12.26 -3.25 2.99
C GLU A 302 11.02 -2.60 2.39
N ARG A 303 10.10 -3.44 1.95
CA ARG A 303 8.92 -3.05 1.18
C ARG A 303 7.66 -3.68 1.78
N ARG A 304 6.51 -3.10 1.44
CA ARG A 304 5.19 -3.64 1.80
C ARG A 304 4.30 -3.61 0.57
N LEU A 305 3.16 -4.26 0.66
CA LEU A 305 2.16 -4.32 -0.41
C LEU A 305 1.03 -3.34 -0.14
N CYS A 306 0.51 -2.77 -1.21
CA CYS A 306 -0.71 -1.98 -1.21
C CYS A 306 -1.72 -2.49 -2.23
N MET A 307 -2.97 -2.10 -2.04
CA MET A 307 -4.07 -2.39 -2.93
C MET A 307 -4.88 -1.12 -3.19
N PHE A 308 -5.16 -0.83 -4.47
CA PHE A 308 -5.96 0.32 -4.89
C PHE A 308 -7.05 -0.10 -5.87
N PRO A 309 -8.26 0.48 -5.78
CA PRO A 309 -9.26 0.31 -6.82
C PRO A 309 -8.79 0.98 -8.10
N THR A 310 -8.94 0.28 -9.22
CA THR A 310 -8.50 0.73 -10.54
C THR A 310 -9.68 0.84 -11.48
N TYR A 311 -9.65 1.82 -12.35
CA TYR A 311 -10.74 2.18 -13.21
C TYR A 311 -10.25 2.47 -14.63
N PHE A 312 -11.16 2.37 -15.58
CA PHE A 312 -11.03 2.90 -16.93
C PHE A 312 -12.05 4.00 -17.11
N ASP A 313 -11.64 5.17 -17.56
CA ASP A 313 -12.56 6.26 -17.80
C ASP A 313 -13.29 6.13 -19.18
N LYS A 314 -14.13 7.10 -19.49
CA LYS A 314 -14.90 7.12 -20.76
C LYS A 314 -14.03 7.18 -22.03
N ASP A 315 -12.77 7.56 -21.90
CA ASP A 315 -11.78 7.64 -22.99
C ASP A 315 -10.79 6.48 -22.94
N ASP A 316 -11.12 5.41 -22.21
CA ASP A 316 -10.31 4.21 -21.98
C ASP A 316 -8.97 4.49 -21.31
N LEU A 317 -8.83 5.59 -20.53
CA LEU A 317 -7.64 5.84 -19.74
C LEU A 317 -7.70 5.05 -18.43
N MET A 318 -6.66 4.27 -18.17
CA MET A 318 -6.52 3.47 -16.96
C MET A 318 -5.95 4.31 -15.82
N TYR A 319 -6.50 4.19 -14.62
CA TYR A 319 -5.96 4.85 -13.43
C TYR A 319 -6.31 4.13 -12.13
N SER A 320 -5.39 4.16 -11.18
CA SER A 320 -5.60 3.67 -9.82
C SER A 320 -5.90 4.82 -8.88
N ASN A 321 -6.93 4.67 -8.06
CA ASN A 321 -7.27 5.70 -7.10
C ASN A 321 -6.41 5.59 -5.85
N THR A 322 -5.30 6.32 -5.82
CA THR A 322 -4.33 6.38 -4.71
C THR A 322 -4.61 7.52 -3.72
N HIS A 323 -5.66 8.34 -3.93
CA HIS A 323 -6.02 9.45 -3.04
C HIS A 323 -6.35 8.94 -1.63
N TYR A 324 -5.70 9.45 -0.61
CA TYR A 324 -5.80 8.92 0.76
C TYR A 324 -5.59 7.40 0.79
N GLY A 325 -4.64 6.89 -0.01
CA GLY A 325 -4.43 5.47 -0.25
C GLY A 325 -3.91 4.69 0.95
N ASP A 326 -3.39 5.38 1.94
CA ASP A 326 -2.93 4.89 3.23
C ASP A 326 -3.91 5.16 4.39
N TYR A 327 -5.13 5.61 4.07
CA TYR A 327 -6.26 5.74 5.00
C TYR A 327 -7.26 4.59 4.80
N PRO A 328 -8.13 4.30 5.79
CA PRO A 328 -9.10 3.22 5.67
C PRO A 328 -10.05 3.39 4.49
N ARG A 329 -10.25 2.30 3.76
CA ARG A 329 -11.13 2.20 2.59
C ARG A 329 -12.11 1.05 2.77
N TYR A 330 -13.29 1.18 2.19
CA TYR A 330 -14.24 0.07 2.14
C TYR A 330 -13.63 -1.14 1.42
N ALA A 331 -13.84 -2.32 1.97
CA ALA A 331 -13.35 -3.57 1.40
C ALA A 331 -13.91 -3.84 -0.02
N PRO A 332 -13.23 -4.67 -0.82
CA PRO A 332 -13.66 -5.00 -2.20
C PRO A 332 -15.07 -5.59 -2.31
N ASN A 333 -15.53 -6.27 -1.28
CA ASN A 333 -16.88 -6.86 -1.21
C ASN A 333 -17.99 -5.86 -0.81
N HIS A 334 -17.66 -4.60 -0.56
CA HIS A 334 -18.68 -3.60 -0.26
C HIS A 334 -19.58 -3.35 -1.48
N PRO A 335 -20.92 -3.44 -1.37
CA PRO A 335 -21.81 -3.51 -2.54
C PRO A 335 -21.79 -2.28 -3.44
N THR A 336 -21.50 -1.09 -2.93
CA THR A 336 -21.58 0.17 -3.69
C THR A 336 -20.37 1.10 -3.53
N LYS A 337 -19.48 0.84 -2.57
CA LYS A 337 -18.37 1.75 -2.21
C LYS A 337 -17.01 1.07 -2.18
N ALA A 338 -16.90 -0.11 -2.81
CA ALA A 338 -15.65 -0.87 -2.83
C ALA A 338 -14.44 0.03 -3.17
N GLY A 339 -13.43 0.00 -2.33
CA GLY A 339 -12.20 0.77 -2.48
C GLY A 339 -12.30 2.28 -2.26
N GLN A 340 -13.49 2.83 -1.98
CA GLN A 340 -13.61 4.25 -1.65
C GLN A 340 -13.09 4.53 -0.23
N HIS A 341 -12.51 5.70 -0.03
CA HIS A 341 -12.17 6.21 1.30
C HIS A 341 -13.43 6.24 2.18
N CYS A 342 -13.38 5.64 3.37
CA CYS A 342 -14.56 5.50 4.22
C CYS A 342 -14.89 6.77 5.03
N GLY A 343 -14.07 7.82 4.91
CA GLY A 343 -14.25 9.09 5.60
C GLY A 343 -13.57 9.16 6.97
N TRP A 344 -12.97 8.08 7.46
CA TRP A 344 -12.26 8.11 8.73
C TRP A 344 -10.90 8.79 8.56
N MET A 345 -10.67 9.80 9.39
CA MET A 345 -9.46 10.62 9.38
C MET A 345 -8.49 10.14 10.46
N LEU A 346 -7.24 10.56 10.36
CA LEU A 346 -6.20 10.26 11.34
C LEU A 346 -6.35 11.15 12.56
N LEU A 347 -6.66 10.55 13.72
CA LEU A 347 -6.85 11.23 15.00
C LEU A 347 -5.55 11.34 15.79
N SER A 348 -4.60 10.43 15.58
CA SER A 348 -3.37 10.33 16.37
C SER A 348 -2.24 11.23 15.90
N TYR A 349 -2.35 11.91 14.74
CA TYR A 349 -1.27 12.71 14.19
C TYR A 349 -0.75 13.74 15.20
N LYS A 350 0.57 13.69 15.48
CA LYS A 350 1.23 14.48 16.53
C LYS A 350 0.56 14.44 17.92
N GLY A 351 -0.09 13.34 18.21
CA GLY A 351 -0.56 13.05 19.57
C GLY A 351 0.62 13.00 20.54
N LYS A 352 0.40 13.47 21.77
CA LYS A 352 1.43 13.37 22.81
C LYS A 352 1.59 11.93 23.23
N THR A 353 2.81 11.44 23.19
CA THR A 353 3.13 10.07 23.53
C THR A 353 3.82 9.99 24.89
N SER A 354 3.59 8.88 25.58
CA SER A 354 4.40 8.43 26.71
C SER A 354 4.54 6.92 26.64
N VAL A 355 5.67 6.41 27.09
CA VAL A 355 6.05 5.00 26.95
C VAL A 355 6.54 4.43 28.28
N SER A 356 6.54 3.10 28.40
CA SER A 356 7.03 2.39 29.58
C SER A 356 8.54 2.50 29.75
N SER A 357 9.27 2.47 28.64
CA SER A 357 10.73 2.54 28.56
C SER A 357 11.17 2.92 27.15
N SER A 358 12.39 3.41 26.99
CA SER A 358 12.99 3.69 25.68
C SER A 358 14.44 3.24 25.66
N LYS A 359 14.74 2.28 24.79
CA LYS A 359 16.12 2.00 24.44
C LYS A 359 16.66 3.22 23.69
N MET A 360 17.83 3.75 24.05
CA MET A 360 18.44 4.88 23.36
C MET A 360 18.59 4.55 21.87
N GLN A 361 17.91 5.28 21.00
CA GLN A 361 17.86 4.99 19.58
C GLN A 361 18.46 6.08 18.73
N ILE A 362 19.02 5.58 17.70
CA ILE A 362 19.61 6.27 16.59
C ILE A 362 18.59 6.24 15.47
N LYS A 363 18.11 7.38 15.00
CA LYS A 363 17.42 7.44 13.71
C LYS A 363 18.42 6.99 12.64
N LYS A 364 18.13 5.87 11.99
CA LYS A 364 18.80 5.48 10.77
C LYS A 364 17.90 5.90 9.61
N SER A 365 18.39 6.73 8.73
CA SER A 365 17.81 6.92 7.43
C SER A 365 18.59 6.12 6.43
N THR A 366 17.87 5.45 5.56
CA THR A 366 18.44 4.84 4.39
C THR A 366 18.34 5.87 3.27
N SER A 367 19.45 6.51 2.90
CA SER A 367 19.58 7.03 1.55
C SER A 367 20.36 5.99 0.75
N THR A 368 19.87 5.61 -0.39
CA THR A 368 20.64 4.82 -1.34
C THR A 368 21.43 5.79 -2.18
N ASP A 369 22.69 5.90 -1.86
CA ASP A 369 23.65 6.35 -2.82
C ASP A 369 24.04 5.15 -3.66
N ASP A 370 24.20 5.29 -4.94
CA ASP A 370 24.62 4.29 -5.88
C ASP A 370 24.73 2.85 -5.40
N ASP A 371 24.15 1.94 -6.09
CA ASP A 371 24.43 0.52 -5.98
C ASP A 371 24.38 -0.05 -4.56
N TYR A 372 23.28 0.30 -3.80
CA TYR A 372 22.96 -0.37 -2.53
C TYR A 372 23.74 0.10 -1.30
N VAL A 373 24.38 1.26 -1.33
CA VAL A 373 25.00 1.83 -0.13
C VAL A 373 23.94 2.55 0.70
N ILE A 374 23.70 2.03 1.89
CA ILE A 374 22.89 2.71 2.91
C ILE A 374 23.80 3.74 3.57
N THR A 375 23.55 5.03 3.34
CA THR A 375 24.20 6.10 4.11
C THR A 375 23.48 6.27 5.43
N GLU A 376 24.19 6.07 6.53
CA GLU A 376 23.65 6.38 7.86
C GLU A 376 23.49 7.89 7.99
N MET A 377 22.26 8.35 8.26
CA MET A 377 22.06 9.75 8.65
C MET A 377 22.64 10.01 10.04
N PRO A 378 23.06 11.26 10.31
CA PRO A 378 23.57 11.60 11.62
C PRO A 378 22.60 11.18 12.72
N VAL A 379 23.12 10.42 13.63
CA VAL A 379 22.44 9.93 14.81
C VAL A 379 22.06 11.11 15.69
N VAL A 380 20.79 11.41 15.81
CA VAL A 380 20.33 12.28 16.88
C VAL A 380 20.23 11.43 18.13
N LYS A 381 21.28 11.44 18.95
CA LYS A 381 21.19 10.90 20.31
C LYS A 381 20.36 11.87 21.13
N THR A 382 19.28 11.39 21.71
CA THR A 382 18.54 12.09 22.73
C THR A 382 18.31 11.18 23.92
N ASP A 383 18.53 11.70 25.09
CA ASP A 383 18.21 11.02 26.37
C ASP A 383 16.76 11.35 26.82
N ASP A 384 16.02 12.12 26.02
CA ASP A 384 14.63 12.48 26.30
C ASP A 384 13.68 11.41 25.70
N GLU A 385 13.17 10.54 26.58
CA GLU A 385 12.22 9.47 26.22
C GLU A 385 10.97 10.01 25.53
N LYS A 386 10.54 11.23 25.87
CA LYS A 386 9.38 11.87 25.26
C LYS A 386 9.62 12.18 23.79
N ILE A 387 10.80 12.72 23.45
CA ILE A 387 11.17 12.99 22.05
C ILE A 387 11.27 11.69 21.27
N LEU A 388 11.87 10.66 21.88
CA LEU A 388 11.99 9.33 21.24
C LEU A 388 10.63 8.69 20.96
N SER A 389 9.63 8.90 21.78
CA SER A 389 8.29 8.35 21.57
C SER A 389 7.41 9.15 20.61
N GLU A 390 7.72 10.43 20.35
CA GLU A 390 6.97 11.28 19.42
C GLU A 390 6.97 10.74 17.97
N VAL A 391 7.96 9.93 17.60
CA VAL A 391 8.01 9.22 16.30
C VAL A 391 6.85 8.23 16.09
N LEU A 392 6.12 7.86 17.14
CA LEU A 392 4.99 6.94 17.06
C LEU A 392 3.70 7.57 16.49
N THR A 393 3.73 8.88 16.20
CA THR A 393 2.59 9.64 15.67
C THR A 393 3.01 10.69 14.64
N ASP A 394 4.18 10.52 14.01
CA ASP A 394 4.78 11.49 13.07
C ASP A 394 4.46 11.23 11.58
N GLU A 395 3.74 10.13 11.30
CA GLU A 395 3.41 9.66 9.93
C GLU A 395 4.65 9.36 9.06
N SER A 396 5.73 8.90 9.70
CA SER A 396 6.95 8.48 9.03
C SER A 396 7.27 7.00 9.28
N PRO A 397 7.22 6.13 8.28
CA PRO A 397 7.62 4.74 8.46
C PRO A 397 9.14 4.57 8.66
N LYS A 398 9.93 5.62 8.37
CA LYS A 398 11.41 5.61 8.47
C LYS A 398 11.91 5.94 9.87
N SER A 399 11.05 6.41 10.77
CA SER A 399 11.35 6.64 12.18
C SER A 399 10.70 5.55 13.03
N PHE A 400 11.29 5.21 14.17
CA PHE A 400 10.75 4.18 15.05
C PHE A 400 11.23 4.35 16.49
N TRP A 401 10.41 3.87 17.40
CA TRP A 401 10.71 3.76 18.82
C TRP A 401 10.99 2.29 19.19
N VAL A 402 11.85 2.06 20.17
CA VAL A 402 12.20 0.74 20.70
C VAL A 402 12.15 0.74 22.22
N ALA A 403 11.44 -0.21 22.80
CA ALA A 403 11.41 -0.43 24.25
C ALA A 403 12.64 -1.23 24.73
N ASP A 404 12.96 -1.14 26.01
CA ASP A 404 14.08 -1.90 26.60
C ASP A 404 13.89 -3.42 26.57
N ALA A 405 12.64 -3.87 26.46
CA ALA A 405 12.28 -5.29 26.48
C ALA A 405 11.11 -5.59 25.53
N ASN A 406 10.79 -6.89 25.43
CA ASN A 406 9.61 -7.39 24.72
C ASN A 406 8.79 -8.29 25.69
N ASP A 407 8.19 -7.68 26.69
CA ASP A 407 7.39 -8.33 27.72
C ASP A 407 6.06 -7.59 27.97
N ASP A 408 5.27 -8.06 28.92
CA ASP A 408 3.95 -7.51 29.27
C ASP A 408 4.01 -6.23 30.12
N LYS A 409 5.19 -5.72 30.43
CA LYS A 409 5.39 -4.43 31.11
C LYS A 409 5.51 -3.27 30.13
N GLN A 410 5.69 -3.55 28.83
CA GLN A 410 5.85 -2.52 27.81
C GLN A 410 4.49 -1.99 27.36
N TRP A 411 4.38 -0.67 27.26
CA TRP A 411 3.18 0.02 26.81
C TRP A 411 3.52 1.35 26.12
N VAL A 412 2.60 1.80 25.29
CA VAL A 412 2.59 3.14 24.67
C VAL A 412 1.24 3.78 24.97
N ASN A 413 1.23 5.00 25.45
CA ASN A 413 0.04 5.82 25.65
C ASN A 413 0.08 7.04 24.74
N ILE A 414 -1.01 7.29 24.02
CA ILE A 414 -1.19 8.42 23.11
C ILE A 414 -2.31 9.31 23.65
N GLU A 415 -2.04 10.59 23.86
CA GLU A 415 -3.03 11.63 24.07
C GLU A 415 -3.28 12.33 22.73
N MET A 416 -4.42 12.08 22.09
CA MET A 416 -4.84 12.78 20.89
C MET A 416 -5.07 14.26 21.17
N ALA A 417 -4.83 15.13 20.18
CA ALA A 417 -5.00 16.57 20.32
C ALA A 417 -6.43 16.95 20.76
N GLN A 418 -7.42 16.24 20.23
CA GLN A 418 -8.83 16.39 20.59
C GLN A 418 -9.46 14.99 20.77
N PRO A 419 -10.53 14.86 21.57
CA PRO A 419 -11.35 13.65 21.57
C PRO A 419 -11.92 13.39 20.18
N GLY A 420 -12.11 12.11 19.85
CA GLY A 420 -12.74 11.71 18.62
C GLY A 420 -13.44 10.36 18.73
N LYS A 421 -14.33 10.07 17.80
CA LYS A 421 -15.01 8.78 17.68
C LYS A 421 -14.09 7.83 16.90
N ILE A 422 -13.47 6.90 17.59
CA ILE A 422 -12.52 5.93 17.05
C ILE A 422 -13.26 4.78 16.40
N TYR A 423 -12.88 4.41 15.18
CA TYR A 423 -13.42 3.28 14.43
C TYR A 423 -12.40 2.20 14.16
N ALA A 424 -11.13 2.57 13.92
CA ALA A 424 -10.07 1.61 13.60
C ALA A 424 -8.72 2.07 14.14
N ILE A 425 -7.82 1.10 14.33
CA ILE A 425 -6.43 1.35 14.76
C ILE A 425 -5.51 0.50 13.87
N GLN A 426 -4.42 1.11 13.39
CA GLN A 426 -3.34 0.42 12.71
C GLN A 426 -2.06 0.54 13.54
N LEU A 427 -1.42 -0.60 13.80
CA LEU A 427 -0.12 -0.68 14.45
C LEU A 427 0.92 -1.07 13.40
N ASN A 428 2.01 -0.32 13.32
CA ASN A 428 3.11 -0.61 12.42
C ASN A 428 4.36 -0.97 13.25
N PHE A 429 4.63 -2.27 13.34
CA PHE A 429 5.78 -2.79 14.07
C PHE A 429 7.04 -2.69 13.22
N HIS A 430 8.16 -2.41 13.89
CA HIS A 430 9.47 -2.31 13.26
C HIS A 430 10.32 -3.56 13.57
N ASP A 431 11.08 -4.02 12.60
CA ASP A 431 11.99 -5.17 12.74
C ASP A 431 13.37 -4.74 13.26
N HIS A 432 13.42 -4.33 14.54
CA HIS A 432 14.66 -3.87 15.15
C HIS A 432 15.50 -5.06 15.63
N GLU A 433 16.70 -5.23 15.07
CA GLU A 433 17.67 -6.27 15.47
C GLU A 433 17.01 -7.66 15.62
N SER A 434 16.08 -8.01 14.73
CA SER A 434 15.19 -9.15 14.96
C SER A 434 15.90 -10.51 14.93
N GLY A 435 16.97 -10.66 14.15
CA GLY A 435 17.71 -11.91 13.97
C GLY A 435 16.90 -13.06 13.36
N ILE A 436 15.70 -12.77 12.80
CA ILE A 436 14.82 -13.74 12.16
C ILE A 436 15.03 -13.64 10.65
N TYR A 437 15.19 -14.77 10.00
CA TYR A 437 15.40 -14.87 8.56
C TYR A 437 14.44 -15.87 7.94
N THR A 438 14.08 -15.67 6.70
CA THR A 438 13.19 -16.53 5.92
C THR A 438 11.77 -16.59 6.46
N ARG A 439 11.03 -17.66 6.17
CA ARG A 439 9.68 -17.90 6.69
C ARG A 439 9.76 -18.71 7.98
N VAL A 440 9.31 -18.14 9.08
CA VAL A 440 9.27 -18.79 10.38
C VAL A 440 7.82 -18.97 10.81
N GLU A 441 7.44 -20.21 11.10
CA GLU A 441 6.11 -20.54 11.59
C GLU A 441 5.94 -20.15 13.05
N GLY A 442 4.70 -19.80 13.42
CA GLY A 442 4.32 -19.57 14.81
C GLY A 442 4.69 -18.21 15.36
N LEU A 443 5.18 -17.27 14.54
CA LEU A 443 5.33 -15.88 14.91
C LEU A 443 3.95 -15.28 15.24
N ARG A 444 3.89 -14.40 16.24
CA ARG A 444 2.62 -13.87 16.76
C ARG A 444 2.79 -12.48 17.32
N HIS A 445 1.81 -11.62 17.04
CA HIS A 445 1.66 -10.34 17.70
C HIS A 445 0.56 -10.43 18.76
N ARG A 446 0.94 -10.36 20.03
CA ARG A 446 0.03 -10.44 21.18
C ARG A 446 0.08 -9.15 21.99
N PHE A 447 -1.07 -8.53 22.11
CA PHE A 447 -1.23 -7.23 22.78
C PHE A 447 -2.70 -6.97 23.12
N THR A 448 -2.94 -5.91 23.89
CA THR A 448 -4.27 -5.31 24.04
C THR A 448 -4.21 -3.83 23.72
N ILE A 449 -5.34 -3.25 23.31
CA ILE A 449 -5.51 -1.81 23.15
C ILE A 449 -6.67 -1.37 24.03
N GLU A 450 -6.43 -0.31 24.79
CA GLU A 450 -7.38 0.32 25.67
C GLU A 450 -7.65 1.75 25.22
N ALA A 451 -8.84 2.26 25.48
CA ALA A 451 -9.24 3.64 25.24
C ALA A 451 -9.76 4.29 26.51
N SER A 452 -9.60 5.62 26.64
CA SER A 452 -10.03 6.40 27.80
C SER A 452 -10.32 7.85 27.41
N ASN A 453 -11.19 8.51 28.18
CA ASN A 453 -11.43 9.95 28.07
C ASN A 453 -10.69 10.78 29.14
N ASP A 454 -10.28 10.17 30.24
CA ASP A 454 -9.72 10.84 31.40
C ASP A 454 -8.33 10.35 31.84
N ASN A 455 -7.73 9.43 31.04
CA ASN A 455 -6.44 8.78 31.31
C ASN A 455 -6.38 8.01 32.65
N LYS A 456 -7.54 7.70 33.22
CA LYS A 456 -7.69 6.96 34.50
C LYS A 456 -8.56 5.72 34.33
N ASN A 457 -9.73 5.91 33.72
CA ASN A 457 -10.70 4.85 33.49
C ASN A 457 -10.49 4.32 32.06
N TRP A 458 -10.02 3.08 31.95
CA TRP A 458 -9.65 2.45 30.68
C TRP A 458 -10.61 1.33 30.33
N GLN A 459 -11.00 1.28 29.05
CA GLN A 459 -11.78 0.20 28.47
C GLN A 459 -10.94 -0.52 27.41
N THR A 460 -10.83 -1.84 27.50
CA THR A 460 -10.23 -2.65 26.43
C THR A 460 -11.12 -2.62 25.20
N VAL A 461 -10.59 -2.13 24.09
CA VAL A 461 -11.29 -2.00 22.80
C VAL A 461 -10.83 -3.04 21.78
N ILE A 462 -9.60 -3.53 21.92
CA ILE A 462 -9.04 -4.62 21.11
C ILE A 462 -8.30 -5.56 22.05
N ASP A 463 -8.63 -6.86 21.97
CA ASP A 463 -7.94 -7.93 22.69
C ASP A 463 -7.33 -8.93 21.69
N ARG A 464 -6.01 -8.88 21.54
CA ARG A 464 -5.19 -9.81 20.77
C ARG A 464 -4.30 -10.67 21.68
N SER A 465 -4.58 -10.75 22.96
CA SER A 465 -3.78 -11.47 23.97
C SER A 465 -3.60 -12.96 23.64
N LYS A 466 -4.58 -13.56 22.96
CA LYS A 466 -4.56 -14.96 22.51
C LYS A 466 -4.37 -15.10 21.00
N SER A 467 -3.94 -14.05 20.30
CA SER A 467 -3.75 -14.09 18.84
C SER A 467 -2.72 -15.14 18.44
N TYR A 468 -3.00 -15.81 17.33
CA TYR A 468 -2.08 -16.70 16.63
C TYR A 468 -1.55 -16.07 15.32
N LYS A 469 -1.96 -14.83 15.02
CA LYS A 469 -1.61 -14.14 13.79
C LYS A 469 -0.32 -13.36 13.94
N ASP A 470 0.53 -13.45 12.95
CA ASP A 470 1.67 -12.56 12.73
C ASP A 470 1.18 -11.37 11.90
N SER A 471 1.18 -10.16 12.46
CA SER A 471 0.57 -8.96 11.87
C SER A 471 1.48 -7.75 12.08
N PRO A 472 2.54 -7.61 11.28
CA PRO A 472 3.48 -6.49 11.42
C PRO A 472 2.86 -5.13 11.08
N ASN A 473 1.78 -5.10 10.32
CA ASN A 473 1.01 -3.91 9.98
C ASN A 473 -0.47 -4.09 10.40
N ALA A 474 -0.67 -4.44 11.67
CA ALA A 474 -1.96 -4.85 12.21
C ALA A 474 -3.03 -3.77 12.05
N TYR A 475 -3.96 -3.94 11.13
CA TYR A 475 -5.13 -3.09 10.97
C TYR A 475 -6.37 -3.73 11.61
N MET A 476 -7.03 -3.00 12.51
CA MET A 476 -8.12 -3.53 13.32
C MET A 476 -9.27 -2.53 13.38
N VAL A 477 -10.45 -2.97 12.95
CA VAL A 477 -11.71 -2.23 13.12
C VAL A 477 -12.31 -2.60 14.47
N LEU A 478 -12.78 -1.62 15.22
CA LEU A 478 -13.45 -1.84 16.50
C LEU A 478 -14.81 -2.50 16.28
N ASN A 479 -15.23 -3.38 17.19
CA ASN A 479 -16.58 -3.96 17.15
C ASN A 479 -17.68 -2.89 17.28
N GLN A 480 -17.39 -1.84 18.05
CA GLN A 480 -18.22 -0.65 18.23
C GLN A 480 -17.33 0.58 18.27
N PRO A 481 -17.70 1.68 17.60
CA PRO A 481 -16.96 2.93 17.72
C PRO A 481 -17.01 3.44 19.17
N ILE A 482 -15.93 4.08 19.60
CA ILE A 482 -15.83 4.64 20.95
C ILE A 482 -15.33 6.08 20.92
N ASP A 483 -15.93 6.94 21.71
CA ASP A 483 -15.42 8.28 21.96
C ASP A 483 -14.28 8.21 22.98
N ALA A 484 -13.09 8.67 22.60
CA ALA A 484 -11.94 8.70 23.47
C ALA A 484 -10.98 9.84 23.14
N LYS A 485 -10.17 10.22 24.13
CA LYS A 485 -9.04 11.15 23.98
C LYS A 485 -7.69 10.45 24.09
N TYR A 486 -7.66 9.30 24.77
CA TYR A 486 -6.45 8.53 25.03
C TYR A 486 -6.57 7.13 24.46
N VAL A 487 -5.49 6.64 23.86
CA VAL A 487 -5.34 5.26 23.40
C VAL A 487 -4.07 4.67 24.00
N ARG A 488 -4.15 3.46 24.57
CA ARG A 488 -3.01 2.77 25.15
C ARG A 488 -2.82 1.41 24.50
N TYR A 489 -1.65 1.21 23.93
CA TYR A 489 -1.15 -0.10 23.55
C TYR A 489 -0.47 -0.76 24.75
N LYS A 490 -0.77 -2.04 25.00
CA LYS A 490 -0.10 -2.85 26.04
C LYS A 490 0.44 -4.12 25.38
N ASN A 491 1.76 -4.27 25.44
CA ASN A 491 2.42 -5.44 24.89
C ASN A 491 2.13 -6.70 25.71
N ILE A 492 2.21 -7.85 25.07
CA ILE A 492 2.31 -9.15 25.71
C ILE A 492 3.53 -9.85 25.14
N LYS A 493 3.59 -9.99 23.82
CA LYS A 493 4.74 -10.54 23.10
C LYS A 493 4.60 -10.30 21.61
N VAL A 494 5.66 -9.82 20.96
CA VAL A 494 5.78 -9.68 19.50
C VAL A 494 7.05 -10.39 19.02
N PRO A 495 7.23 -10.65 17.72
CA PRO A 495 8.50 -11.12 17.18
C PRO A 495 9.65 -10.15 17.49
N GLY A 496 10.88 -10.70 17.64
CA GLY A 496 12.06 -9.90 17.95
C GLY A 496 12.43 -9.84 19.44
N ALA A 497 13.62 -9.32 19.71
CA ALA A 497 14.18 -9.23 21.07
C ALA A 497 13.54 -8.09 21.88
N ASN A 498 13.30 -6.94 21.24
CA ASN A 498 12.66 -5.77 21.83
C ASN A 498 11.33 -5.48 21.11
N LEU A 499 10.39 -4.85 21.82
CA LEU A 499 9.24 -4.22 21.17
C LEU A 499 9.75 -3.00 20.41
N ALA A 500 9.46 -2.94 19.11
CA ALA A 500 9.77 -1.80 18.27
C ALA A 500 8.57 -1.44 17.37
N MET A 501 8.29 -0.15 17.20
CA MET A 501 7.16 0.33 16.41
C MET A 501 7.55 1.61 15.66
N SER A 502 7.13 1.73 14.41
CA SER A 502 7.27 2.96 13.64
C SER A 502 6.08 3.89 13.84
N GLU A 503 4.85 3.36 13.96
CA GLU A 503 3.67 4.22 14.01
C GLU A 503 2.48 3.53 14.69
N ILE A 504 1.66 4.32 15.41
CA ILE A 504 0.34 3.93 15.89
C ILE A 504 -0.69 4.90 15.32
N ARG A 505 -1.46 4.43 14.36
CA ARG A 505 -2.44 5.22 13.63
C ARG A 505 -3.85 4.94 14.17
N VAL A 506 -4.50 5.95 14.72
CA VAL A 506 -5.87 5.90 15.23
C VAL A 506 -6.79 6.59 14.23
N PHE A 507 -7.74 5.87 13.68
CA PHE A 507 -8.65 6.38 12.66
C PHE A 507 -10.07 6.55 13.17
N GLY A 508 -10.70 7.65 12.76
CA GLY A 508 -12.05 7.95 13.17
C GLY A 508 -12.55 9.31 12.70
N LEU A 509 -13.43 9.90 13.49
CA LEU A 509 -14.04 11.19 13.25
C LEU A 509 -13.82 12.10 14.46
N GLY A 510 -13.12 13.19 14.29
CA GLY A 510 -13.01 14.23 15.30
C GLY A 510 -14.35 14.94 15.52
N HIS A 511 -14.50 15.60 16.66
CA HIS A 511 -15.72 16.36 17.02
C HIS A 511 -15.66 17.83 16.65
N GLY A 512 -14.57 18.26 15.98
CA GLY A 512 -14.35 19.63 15.58
C GLY A 512 -14.89 19.94 14.17
N LYS A 513 -14.30 20.95 13.56
CA LYS A 513 -14.64 21.37 12.19
C LYS A 513 -13.55 20.96 11.23
N LYS A 514 -13.95 20.50 10.04
CA LYS A 514 -13.03 20.30 8.92
C LYS A 514 -12.37 21.64 8.56
N PRO A 515 -11.17 21.63 7.93
CA PRO A 515 -10.49 22.86 7.51
C PRO A 515 -11.31 23.65 6.50
N LEU A 516 -11.05 24.94 6.42
CA LEU A 516 -11.57 25.77 5.33
C LEU A 516 -10.80 25.45 4.04
N SER A 517 -11.41 25.79 2.89
CA SER A 517 -10.72 25.70 1.59
C SER A 517 -9.45 26.51 1.57
N VAL A 518 -8.43 25.98 0.92
CA VAL A 518 -7.13 26.63 0.74
C VAL A 518 -7.29 27.93 -0.06
N LYS A 519 -6.57 28.97 0.35
CA LYS A 519 -6.51 30.26 -0.34
C LYS A 519 -5.10 30.58 -0.81
N GLY A 520 -4.99 31.36 -1.87
CA GLY A 520 -3.70 31.80 -2.41
C GLY A 520 -2.88 30.64 -2.96
N PHE A 521 -3.52 29.62 -3.53
CA PHE A 521 -2.84 28.53 -4.21
C PHE A 521 -2.20 29.10 -5.49
N ALA A 522 -0.88 29.24 -5.47
CA ALA A 522 -0.06 29.71 -6.56
C ALA A 522 0.74 28.56 -7.15
N ILE A 523 0.87 28.56 -8.46
CA ILE A 523 1.50 27.49 -9.23
C ILE A 523 2.48 28.13 -10.20
N ASN A 524 3.70 27.61 -10.25
CA ASN A 524 4.75 28.11 -11.13
C ASN A 524 5.48 26.94 -11.80
N ARG A 525 5.16 26.67 -13.08
CA ARG A 525 5.88 25.70 -13.89
C ARG A 525 7.24 26.26 -14.25
N GLN A 526 8.30 25.48 -14.09
CA GLN A 526 9.68 25.95 -14.19
C GLN A 526 10.17 26.00 -15.65
N GLU A 527 11.43 26.39 -15.85
CA GLU A 527 12.09 26.33 -17.16
C GLU A 527 12.12 24.89 -17.68
N ASP A 528 12.57 23.93 -16.85
CA ASP A 528 12.30 22.51 -17.13
C ASP A 528 10.81 22.25 -16.92
N LYS A 529 10.11 22.02 -18.01
CA LYS A 529 8.63 21.84 -18.01
C LYS A 529 8.15 20.61 -17.26
N ARG A 530 9.05 19.72 -16.84
CA ARG A 530 8.73 18.60 -15.95
C ARG A 530 8.66 19.00 -14.48
N ASP A 531 9.18 20.20 -14.16
CA ASP A 531 9.31 20.74 -12.80
C ASP A 531 8.24 21.80 -12.52
N ILE A 532 7.70 21.80 -11.30
CA ILE A 532 6.65 22.72 -10.90
C ILE A 532 6.73 23.03 -9.40
N ALA A 533 6.56 24.29 -9.06
CA ALA A 533 6.53 24.79 -7.68
C ALA A 533 5.12 25.23 -7.29
N PHE A 534 4.76 24.97 -6.05
CA PHE A 534 3.49 25.35 -5.44
C PHE A 534 3.71 26.13 -4.17
N SER A 535 2.82 27.08 -3.89
CA SER A 535 2.71 27.70 -2.59
C SER A 535 1.26 28.06 -2.29
N TRP A 536 0.90 28.13 -1.00
CA TRP A 536 -0.44 28.49 -0.55
C TRP A 536 -0.42 29.11 0.83
N LYS A 537 -1.53 29.77 1.20
CA LYS A 537 -1.68 30.32 2.54
C LYS A 537 -2.02 29.17 3.51
N PRO A 538 -1.31 29.05 4.66
CA PRO A 538 -1.65 28.06 5.67
C PRO A 538 -3.12 28.15 6.11
N VAL A 539 -3.76 27.02 6.24
CA VAL A 539 -5.14 26.90 6.75
C VAL A 539 -5.10 26.57 8.23
N LYS A 540 -5.70 27.43 9.05
CA LYS A 540 -5.75 27.19 10.51
C LYS A 540 -6.40 25.85 10.84
N GLY A 541 -5.70 25.02 11.60
CA GLY A 541 -6.16 23.70 12.04
C GLY A 541 -6.08 22.62 10.97
N ALA A 542 -5.43 22.85 9.83
CA ALA A 542 -5.07 21.78 8.90
C ALA A 542 -3.89 20.98 9.45
N GLN A 543 -3.96 19.65 9.36
CA GLN A 543 -2.85 18.72 9.58
C GLN A 543 -2.01 18.56 8.31
N GLY A 544 -2.64 18.71 7.15
CA GLY A 544 -1.97 18.56 5.87
C GLY A 544 -2.82 18.99 4.69
N TYR A 545 -2.25 18.77 3.52
CA TYR A 545 -2.80 19.15 2.23
C TYR A 545 -2.66 18.02 1.23
N ASN A 546 -3.57 17.96 0.27
CA ASN A 546 -3.50 17.01 -0.82
C ASN A 546 -3.59 17.79 -2.14
N ILE A 547 -2.47 17.86 -2.88
CA ILE A 547 -2.44 18.42 -4.23
C ILE A 547 -2.94 17.34 -5.18
N ARG A 548 -3.88 17.70 -6.04
CA ARG A 548 -4.42 16.80 -7.08
C ARG A 548 -4.17 17.40 -8.44
N TRP A 549 -3.81 16.53 -9.39
CA TRP A 549 -3.60 16.99 -10.77
C TRP A 549 -3.95 15.92 -11.81
N GLY A 550 -4.01 16.36 -13.05
CA GLY A 550 -4.25 15.53 -14.21
C GLY A 550 -4.51 16.35 -15.46
N ILE A 551 -4.78 15.67 -16.56
CA ILE A 551 -4.82 16.25 -17.91
C ILE A 551 -6.15 16.97 -18.25
N ALA A 552 -7.16 16.87 -17.40
CA ALA A 552 -8.42 17.59 -17.53
C ALA A 552 -9.06 17.81 -16.14
N PRO A 553 -10.02 18.75 -15.99
CA PRO A 553 -10.70 19.00 -14.71
C PRO A 553 -11.42 17.77 -14.13
N ASP A 554 -11.91 16.88 -14.98
CA ASP A 554 -12.57 15.62 -14.64
C ASP A 554 -11.61 14.41 -14.65
N LYS A 555 -10.30 14.62 -14.95
CA LYS A 555 -9.26 13.61 -15.04
C LYS A 555 -8.05 13.93 -14.16
N MET A 556 -8.30 14.39 -12.94
CA MET A 556 -7.24 14.63 -11.94
C MET A 556 -7.02 13.37 -11.12
N TYR A 557 -6.34 12.39 -11.70
CA TYR A 557 -6.17 11.05 -11.15
C TYR A 557 -5.01 10.94 -10.17
N GLN A 558 -4.01 11.80 -10.27
CA GLN A 558 -2.84 11.81 -9.40
C GLN A 558 -3.06 12.69 -8.17
N SER A 559 -2.33 12.36 -7.09
CA SER A 559 -2.31 13.18 -5.88
C SER A 559 -1.01 13.07 -5.11
N TRP A 560 -0.69 14.14 -4.38
CA TRP A 560 0.43 14.18 -3.45
C TRP A 560 -0.03 14.69 -2.10
N MET A 561 -0.01 13.80 -1.10
CA MET A 561 -0.37 14.14 0.28
C MET A 561 0.85 14.70 1.01
N LEU A 562 0.68 15.81 1.70
CA LEU A 562 1.72 16.56 2.39
C LEU A 562 1.25 16.93 3.80
N TYR A 563 2.14 16.80 4.78
CA TYR A 563 1.88 17.21 6.16
C TYR A 563 2.64 18.50 6.48
N GLU A 564 1.96 19.45 7.14
CA GLU A 564 2.53 20.68 7.76
C GLU A 564 3.41 21.56 6.87
N VAL A 565 3.23 21.54 5.58
CA VAL A 565 3.92 22.44 4.65
C VAL A 565 2.93 23.38 3.97
N ASN A 566 3.41 24.50 3.48
CA ASN A 566 2.64 25.48 2.70
C ASN A 566 3.29 25.81 1.34
N GLU A 567 4.26 25.00 0.96
CA GLU A 567 4.90 25.00 -0.36
C GLU A 567 5.31 23.58 -0.72
N HIS A 568 5.45 23.30 -2.01
CA HIS A 568 5.92 22.02 -2.51
C HIS A 568 6.55 22.17 -3.89
N PHE A 569 7.50 21.29 -4.20
CA PHE A 569 8.17 21.22 -5.48
C PHE A 569 8.07 19.80 -6.05
N MET A 570 7.52 19.65 -7.25
CA MET A 570 7.43 18.38 -7.95
C MET A 570 8.26 18.37 -9.23
N ARG A 571 8.75 17.18 -9.62
CA ARG A 571 9.58 16.95 -10.80
C ARG A 571 9.04 15.84 -11.69
N CYS A 572 7.75 15.54 -11.61
CA CYS A 572 7.13 14.35 -12.15
C CYS A 572 6.18 14.60 -13.33
N LEU A 573 6.18 15.79 -13.92
CA LEU A 573 5.28 16.11 -15.04
C LEU A 573 5.85 15.66 -16.38
N ASP A 574 4.97 15.42 -17.36
CA ASP A 574 5.37 15.32 -18.76
C ASP A 574 5.64 16.70 -19.34
N ARG A 575 6.72 16.83 -20.12
CA ARG A 575 7.24 18.10 -20.62
C ARG A 575 6.20 18.92 -21.38
N ASP A 576 5.51 18.27 -22.32
CA ASP A 576 4.63 18.96 -23.29
C ASP A 576 3.13 18.78 -22.98
N THR A 577 2.81 18.33 -21.75
CA THR A 577 1.44 18.11 -21.34
C THR A 577 0.95 19.24 -20.46
N PRO A 578 -0.14 19.95 -20.82
CA PRO A 578 -0.84 20.84 -19.92
C PRO A 578 -1.52 20.09 -18.79
N TYR A 579 -1.49 20.63 -17.58
CA TYR A 579 -2.11 20.00 -16.42
C TYR A 579 -3.07 20.93 -15.70
N TYR A 580 -4.12 20.34 -15.12
CA TYR A 580 -4.99 20.98 -14.16
C TYR A 580 -4.57 20.63 -12.74
N PHE A 581 -4.48 21.60 -11.86
CA PHE A 581 -4.14 21.43 -10.45
C PHE A 581 -5.22 21.95 -9.54
N SER A 582 -5.41 21.31 -8.42
CA SER A 582 -6.25 21.76 -7.32
C SER A 582 -5.65 21.28 -5.99
N ILE A 583 -6.06 21.90 -4.89
CA ILE A 583 -5.59 21.55 -3.55
C ILE A 583 -6.74 21.51 -2.57
N GLU A 584 -6.68 20.59 -1.62
CA GLU A 584 -7.57 20.48 -0.46
C GLU A 584 -6.76 20.39 0.82
N ALA A 585 -7.29 20.88 1.93
CA ALA A 585 -6.72 20.72 3.26
C ALA A 585 -7.46 19.64 4.01
N PHE A 586 -6.80 18.94 4.94
CA PHE A 586 -7.43 17.94 5.80
C PHE A 586 -6.97 18.05 7.25
N ASN A 587 -7.80 17.55 8.16
CA ASN A 587 -7.48 17.33 9.56
C ASN A 587 -8.27 16.13 10.11
N GLU A 588 -8.20 15.89 11.41
CA GLU A 588 -8.92 14.82 12.10
C GLU A 588 -10.46 14.91 12.00
N ASN A 589 -11.00 16.05 11.56
CA ASN A 589 -12.44 16.28 11.42
C ASN A 589 -12.93 16.17 9.97
N GLY A 590 -12.05 15.97 9.01
CA GLY A 590 -12.40 15.78 7.61
C GLY A 590 -11.58 16.59 6.61
N ILE A 591 -12.07 16.59 5.38
CA ILE A 591 -11.41 17.18 4.20
C ILE A 591 -12.16 18.44 3.80
N SER A 592 -11.45 19.51 3.48
CA SER A 592 -12.03 20.79 3.01
C SER A 592 -12.66 20.65 1.62
N GLU A 593 -13.41 21.66 1.22
CA GLU A 593 -13.72 21.83 -0.20
C GLU A 593 -12.41 22.06 -0.97
N ARG A 594 -12.29 21.41 -2.12
CA ARG A 594 -11.17 21.53 -3.04
C ARG A 594 -11.21 22.86 -3.77
N THR A 595 -10.06 23.46 -4.06
CA THR A 595 -10.00 24.64 -4.93
C THR A 595 -10.48 24.29 -6.35
N LYS A 596 -10.95 25.29 -7.09
CA LYS A 596 -11.24 25.09 -8.52
C LYS A 596 -9.97 24.70 -9.25
N PRO A 597 -10.06 23.80 -10.25
CA PRO A 597 -8.91 23.42 -11.07
C PRO A 597 -8.29 24.63 -11.78
N ILE A 598 -6.97 24.73 -11.74
CA ILE A 598 -6.18 25.76 -12.42
C ILE A 598 -5.39 25.07 -13.53
N LEU A 599 -5.55 25.54 -14.77
CA LEU A 599 -4.76 25.07 -15.92
C LEU A 599 -3.36 25.69 -15.85
N VAL A 600 -2.34 24.88 -16.11
CA VAL A 600 -0.94 25.26 -16.24
C VAL A 600 -0.36 24.61 -17.51
N GLU A 601 0.19 25.44 -18.41
CA GLU A 601 0.79 25.06 -19.68
C GLU A 601 2.30 24.82 -19.59
#